data_350dcdd9149a8bc8efa4200e2366f69e
#
_entry.id   350dcdd9149a8bc8efa4200e2366f69e
#
_cell.length_a   1.000
_cell.length_b   1.000
_cell.length_c   1.000
_cell.angle_alpha   90.00
_cell.angle_beta   90.00
_cell.angle_gamma   90.00
#
_symmetry.space_group_name_H-M   'P 1'
#
loop_
_entity.id
_entity.type
_entity.pdbx_description
1 polymer ?
#
loop_
_entity_poly.entity_id
_entity_poly.type
_entity_poly.pdbx_seq_one_letter_code
_entity_poly.pdbx_strand_id
1 'polypeptide(L)'
;LEQHIHNNFEKEFMINKPLVGLHKRNFDILLDRDIASSILSRGQQKVLSCILHLLSKEFIEKSLEIQPLVLIDDICSELDKENQHLMLKYLNNMNTQAILTSIEKIALDPKFNVNLFHVEQKGDISNVKR
;
A
#
# COMPACT_ATOMS: atom_id res chain seq x y z
N LEU A 1 -17.72 -17.44 16.77
CA LEU A 1 -18.06 -16.35 15.83
C LEU A 1 -19.59 -16.14 15.80
N GLU A 2 -20.38 -17.19 15.56
CA GLU A 2 -21.84 -17.14 15.46
C GLU A 2 -22.51 -16.53 16.71
N GLN A 3 -22.13 -16.92 17.92
CA GLN A 3 -22.64 -16.35 19.16
C GLN A 3 -22.33 -14.86 19.30
N HIS A 4 -21.14 -14.42 18.87
CA HIS A 4 -20.77 -13.01 18.88
C HIS A 4 -21.56 -12.17 17.87
N ILE A 5 -21.86 -12.73 16.71
CA ILE A 5 -22.72 -12.09 15.71
C ILE A 5 -24.13 -11.91 16.28
N HIS A 6 -24.68 -12.97 16.85
CA HIS A 6 -26.04 -12.92 17.42
C HIS A 6 -26.17 -11.88 18.55
N ASN A 7 -25.21 -11.82 19.48
CA ASN A 7 -25.22 -10.88 20.61
C ASN A 7 -25.02 -9.40 20.22
N ASN A 8 -24.51 -9.11 19.04
CA ASN A 8 -24.27 -7.75 18.58
C ASN A 8 -25.22 -7.29 17.46
N PHE A 9 -26.13 -8.16 17.01
CA PHE A 9 -27.01 -7.90 15.88
C PHE A 9 -27.82 -6.60 16.03
N GLU A 10 -28.44 -6.38 17.19
CA GLU A 10 -29.25 -5.16 17.44
C GLU A 10 -28.38 -3.89 17.37
N LYS A 11 -27.16 -3.95 17.94
CA LYS A 11 -26.21 -2.83 17.90
C LYS A 11 -25.70 -2.58 16.49
N GLU A 12 -25.39 -3.63 15.75
CA GLU A 12 -24.94 -3.54 14.36
C GLU A 12 -26.02 -2.93 13.47
N PHE A 13 -27.28 -3.31 13.70
CA PHE A 13 -28.43 -2.77 12.99
C PHE A 13 -28.62 -1.27 13.27
N MET A 14 -28.51 -0.85 14.55
CA MET A 14 -28.64 0.57 14.93
C MET A 14 -27.56 1.47 14.33
N ILE A 15 -26.32 0.99 14.24
CA ILE A 15 -25.19 1.79 13.73
C ILE A 15 -24.93 1.58 12.23
N ASN A 16 -25.70 0.71 11.60
CA ASN A 16 -25.58 0.31 10.18
C ASN A 16 -24.14 -0.08 9.79
N LYS A 17 -23.43 -0.75 10.70
CA LYS A 17 -22.05 -1.21 10.49
C LYS A 17 -21.82 -2.53 11.24
N PRO A 18 -21.14 -3.50 10.64
CA PRO A 18 -20.77 -4.73 11.32
C PRO A 18 -19.75 -4.44 12.44
N LEU A 19 -20.02 -4.93 13.65
CA LEU A 19 -19.13 -4.84 14.80
C LEU A 19 -18.17 -6.04 14.89
N VAL A 20 -18.58 -7.17 14.33
CA VAL A 20 -17.85 -8.44 14.38
C VAL A 20 -17.63 -8.93 12.96
N GLY A 21 -16.42 -9.39 12.66
CA GLY A 21 -16.09 -9.96 11.35
C GLY A 21 -14.59 -10.11 11.12
N LEU A 22 -14.20 -10.83 10.08
CA LEU A 22 -12.79 -11.02 9.71
C LEU A 22 -12.09 -9.69 9.41
N HIS A 23 -12.81 -8.73 8.84
CA HIS A 23 -12.30 -7.38 8.53
C HIS A 23 -11.97 -6.54 9.78
N LYS A 24 -12.37 -6.98 10.97
CA LYS A 24 -12.04 -6.33 12.25
C LYS A 24 -10.98 -7.07 13.06
N ARG A 25 -10.48 -8.18 12.54
CA ARG A 25 -9.37 -8.90 13.16
C ARG A 25 -8.06 -8.24 12.78
N ASN A 26 -7.25 -7.96 13.77
CA ASN A 26 -5.87 -7.58 13.59
C ASN A 26 -5.00 -8.83 13.54
N PHE A 27 -3.87 -8.73 12.87
CA PHE A 27 -2.80 -9.71 12.94
C PHE A 27 -1.52 -9.01 13.38
N ASP A 28 -0.72 -9.69 14.18
CA ASP A 28 0.57 -9.19 14.59
C ASP A 28 1.67 -9.87 13.77
N ILE A 29 2.62 -9.08 13.31
CA ILE A 29 3.82 -9.58 12.67
C ILE A 29 4.88 -9.68 13.75
N LEU A 30 5.46 -10.86 13.87
CA LEU A 30 6.52 -11.12 14.83
C LEU A 30 7.87 -11.09 14.09
N LEU A 31 8.82 -10.37 14.65
CA LEU A 31 10.24 -10.48 14.32
C LEU A 31 10.89 -11.19 15.50
N ASP A 32 11.36 -12.40 15.26
CA ASP A 32 11.77 -13.36 16.30
C ASP A 32 10.63 -13.64 17.27
N ARG A 33 10.57 -12.97 18.41
CA ARG A 33 9.53 -13.16 19.43
C ARG A 33 8.78 -11.88 19.78
N ASP A 34 9.19 -10.75 19.22
CA ASP A 34 8.63 -9.44 19.52
C ASP A 34 7.68 -8.97 18.43
N ILE A 35 6.67 -8.21 18.81
CA ILE A 35 5.73 -7.62 17.87
C ILE A 35 6.46 -6.54 17.06
N ALA A 36 6.48 -6.66 15.74
CA ALA A 36 7.18 -5.76 14.83
C ALA A 36 6.85 -4.28 15.06
N SER A 37 5.59 -3.96 15.34
CA SER A 37 5.15 -2.57 15.59
C SER A 37 5.74 -1.97 16.88
N SER A 38 6.23 -2.78 17.83
CA SER A 38 6.82 -2.30 19.07
C SER A 38 8.33 -2.05 18.97
N ILE A 39 9.02 -2.72 18.04
CA ILE A 39 10.49 -2.64 17.93
C ILE A 39 10.98 -1.89 16.68
N LEU A 40 10.15 -1.82 15.63
CA LEU A 40 10.49 -1.09 14.41
C LEU A 40 10.23 0.41 14.54
N SER A 41 11.13 1.22 13.99
CA SER A 41 10.90 2.64 13.79
C SER A 41 9.70 2.87 12.84
N ARG A 42 9.10 4.06 12.86
CA ARG A 42 7.99 4.41 11.96
C ARG A 42 8.35 4.22 10.49
N GLY A 43 9.56 4.60 10.07
CA GLY A 43 10.04 4.38 8.71
C GLY A 43 10.12 2.90 8.35
N GLN A 44 10.67 2.08 9.24
CA GLN A 44 10.73 0.62 9.04
C GLN A 44 9.34 -0.03 8.98
N GLN A 45 8.38 0.45 9.80
CA GLN A 45 6.99 -0.02 9.74
C GLN A 45 6.35 0.29 8.38
N LYS A 46 6.62 1.48 7.81
CA LYS A 46 6.15 1.85 6.47
C LYS A 46 6.74 0.94 5.39
N VAL A 47 8.04 0.70 5.42
CA VAL A 47 8.72 -0.25 4.51
C VAL A 47 8.09 -1.63 4.63
N LEU A 48 7.89 -2.14 5.85
CA LEU A 48 7.26 -3.43 6.09
C LEU A 48 5.85 -3.48 5.50
N SER A 49 5.05 -2.43 5.71
CA SER A 49 3.71 -2.32 5.13
C SER A 49 3.73 -2.39 3.60
N CYS A 50 4.64 -1.65 2.96
CA CYS A 50 4.80 -1.69 1.51
C CYS A 50 5.18 -3.11 1.01
N ILE A 51 6.11 -3.78 1.69
CA ILE A 51 6.51 -5.16 1.35
C ILE A 51 5.31 -6.11 1.44
N LEU A 52 4.50 -6.00 2.50
CA LEU A 52 3.31 -6.85 2.66
C LEU A 52 2.28 -6.64 1.54
N HIS A 53 2.06 -5.40 1.11
CA HIS A 53 1.18 -5.12 -0.02
C HIS A 53 1.72 -5.72 -1.34
N LEU A 54 3.03 -5.64 -1.58
CA LEU A 54 3.64 -6.23 -2.76
C LEU A 54 3.60 -7.77 -2.74
N LEU A 55 3.81 -8.38 -1.58
CA LEU A 55 3.62 -9.83 -1.42
C LEU A 55 2.16 -10.26 -1.61
N SER A 56 1.22 -9.45 -1.12
CA SER A 56 -0.22 -9.67 -1.35
C SER A 56 -0.55 -9.62 -2.85
N LYS A 57 0.06 -8.69 -3.60
CA LYS A 57 -0.06 -8.63 -5.06
C LYS A 57 0.40 -9.93 -5.72
N GLU A 58 1.58 -10.44 -5.35
CA GLU A 58 2.09 -11.70 -5.91
C GLU A 58 1.17 -12.89 -5.58
N PHE A 59 0.63 -12.92 -4.37
CA PHE A 59 -0.32 -13.94 -3.96
C PHE A 59 -1.61 -13.90 -4.79
N ILE A 60 -2.18 -12.70 -4.99
CA ILE A 60 -3.39 -12.49 -5.80
C ILE A 60 -3.14 -12.91 -7.25
N GLU A 61 -2.01 -12.51 -7.83
CA GLU A 61 -1.62 -12.87 -9.19
C GLU A 61 -1.57 -14.39 -9.39
N LYS A 62 -0.94 -15.10 -8.45
CA LYS A 62 -0.82 -16.56 -8.51
C LYS A 62 -2.15 -17.30 -8.25
N SER A 63 -2.98 -16.76 -7.35
CA SER A 63 -4.22 -17.42 -6.93
C SER A 63 -5.38 -17.21 -7.89
N LEU A 64 -5.43 -16.04 -8.54
CA LEU A 64 -6.54 -15.65 -9.41
C LEU A 64 -6.16 -15.60 -10.89
N GLU A 65 -4.88 -15.84 -11.21
CA GLU A 65 -4.34 -15.77 -12.59
C GLU A 65 -4.61 -14.40 -13.27
N ILE A 66 -4.60 -13.32 -12.49
CA ILE A 66 -4.77 -11.95 -12.96
C ILE A 66 -3.52 -11.12 -12.70
N GLN A 67 -3.31 -10.07 -13.47
CA GLN A 67 -2.25 -9.10 -13.22
C GLN A 67 -2.81 -7.86 -12.49
N PRO A 68 -2.62 -7.73 -11.17
CA PRO A 68 -3.09 -6.59 -10.42
C PRO A 68 -2.31 -5.31 -10.80
N LEU A 69 -3.03 -4.18 -10.87
CA LEU A 69 -2.41 -2.87 -10.95
C LEU A 69 -1.94 -2.44 -9.56
N VAL A 70 -0.70 -1.98 -9.44
CA VAL A 70 -0.15 -1.44 -8.19
C VAL A 70 -0.33 0.07 -8.18
N LEU A 71 -0.98 0.58 -7.13
CA LEU A 71 -1.16 2.02 -6.90
C LEU A 71 -0.41 2.42 -5.63
N ILE A 72 0.49 3.40 -5.72
CA ILE A 72 1.24 3.94 -4.59
C ILE A 72 1.02 5.45 -4.55
N ASP A 73 0.36 5.92 -3.51
CA ASP A 73 0.12 7.34 -3.30
C ASP A 73 1.25 7.94 -2.45
N ASP A 74 1.76 9.06 -2.92
CA ASP A 74 2.81 9.88 -2.27
C ASP A 74 4.00 9.09 -1.71
N ILE A 75 4.72 8.38 -2.59
CA ILE A 75 5.88 7.56 -2.21
C ILE A 75 6.94 8.35 -1.43
N CYS A 76 7.06 9.67 -1.66
CA CYS A 76 8.06 10.51 -1.01
C CYS A 76 7.74 10.81 0.46
N SER A 77 6.45 10.88 0.84
CA SER A 77 6.07 11.08 2.24
C SER A 77 6.20 9.79 3.07
N GLU A 78 6.15 8.65 2.41
CA GLU A 78 6.11 7.36 3.07
C GLU A 78 7.50 6.76 3.31
N LEU A 79 8.45 7.01 2.41
CA LEU A 79 9.76 6.37 2.42
C LEU A 79 10.89 7.40 2.31
N ASP A 80 12.03 7.15 2.96
CA ASP A 80 13.26 7.87 2.71
C ASP A 80 13.84 7.57 1.32
N LYS A 81 14.81 8.36 0.87
CA LYS A 81 15.36 8.27 -0.50
C LYS A 81 15.97 6.91 -0.84
N GLU A 82 16.58 6.25 0.12
CA GLU A 82 17.19 4.93 -0.09
C GLU A 82 16.10 3.87 -0.29
N ASN A 83 15.09 3.87 0.58
CA ASN A 83 13.96 2.96 0.48
C ASN A 83 13.08 3.26 -0.75
N GLN A 84 12.92 4.54 -1.15
CA GLN A 84 12.27 4.90 -2.43
C GLN A 84 13.00 4.26 -3.61
N HIS A 85 14.33 4.38 -3.67
CA HIS A 85 15.13 3.80 -4.75
C HIS A 85 15.00 2.28 -4.81
N LEU A 86 15.07 1.61 -3.66
CA LEU A 86 14.89 0.16 -3.56
C LEU A 86 13.49 -0.27 -4.03
N MET A 87 12.45 0.46 -3.62
CA MET A 87 11.07 0.20 -4.02
C MET A 87 10.89 0.36 -5.53
N LEU A 88 11.39 1.45 -6.11
CA LEU A 88 11.31 1.69 -7.55
C LEU A 88 12.06 0.62 -8.35
N LYS A 89 13.23 0.21 -7.89
CA LYS A 89 14.00 -0.89 -8.49
C LYS A 89 13.22 -2.20 -8.44
N TYR A 90 12.58 -2.49 -7.32
CA TYR A 90 11.76 -3.69 -7.17
C TYR A 90 10.56 -3.65 -8.13
N LEU A 91 9.82 -2.53 -8.17
CA LEU A 91 8.68 -2.35 -9.07
C LEU A 91 9.07 -2.44 -10.54
N ASN A 92 10.22 -1.87 -10.93
CA ASN A 92 10.71 -1.95 -12.31
C ASN A 92 11.04 -3.40 -12.75
N ASN A 93 11.42 -4.26 -11.80
CA ASN A 93 11.70 -5.66 -12.06
C ASN A 93 10.45 -6.55 -12.01
N MET A 94 9.33 -6.03 -11.51
CA MET A 94 8.06 -6.75 -11.53
C MET A 94 7.44 -6.70 -12.93
N ASN A 95 6.87 -7.81 -13.38
CA ASN A 95 6.07 -7.85 -14.61
C ASN A 95 4.65 -7.35 -14.34
N THR A 96 4.53 -6.08 -13.87
CA THR A 96 3.22 -5.48 -13.54
C THR A 96 3.24 -3.99 -13.80
N GLN A 97 2.07 -3.43 -14.07
CA GLN A 97 1.91 -1.99 -14.16
C GLN A 97 1.80 -1.38 -12.77
N ALA A 98 2.56 -0.31 -12.51
CA ALA A 98 2.48 0.48 -11.31
C ALA A 98 2.20 1.95 -11.64
N ILE A 99 1.34 2.61 -10.86
CA ILE A 99 1.10 4.04 -10.91
C ILE A 99 1.48 4.60 -9.55
N LEU A 100 2.41 5.56 -9.56
CA LEU A 100 2.91 6.20 -8.36
C LEU A 100 2.62 7.71 -8.42
N THR A 101 2.27 8.28 -7.30
CA THR A 101 2.20 9.73 -7.15
C THR A 101 3.32 10.23 -6.24
N SER A 102 3.70 11.49 -6.41
CA SER A 102 4.65 12.18 -5.55
C SER A 102 4.49 13.67 -5.67
N ILE A 103 4.62 14.38 -4.57
CA ILE A 103 4.67 15.85 -4.53
C ILE A 103 6.06 16.33 -4.94
N GLU A 104 7.10 15.59 -4.55
CA GLU A 104 8.49 15.91 -4.86
C GLU A 104 8.95 15.18 -6.14
N LYS A 105 9.94 15.77 -6.80
CA LYS A 105 10.59 15.14 -7.95
C LYS A 105 11.41 13.94 -7.49
N ILE A 106 11.04 12.77 -7.97
CA ILE A 106 11.73 11.51 -7.68
C ILE A 106 12.97 11.38 -8.60
N ALA A 107 14.11 11.02 -8.02
CA ALA A 107 15.29 10.66 -8.79
C ALA A 107 15.10 9.27 -9.40
N LEU A 108 14.85 9.21 -10.71
CA LEU A 108 14.67 7.97 -11.45
C LEU A 108 15.99 7.52 -12.08
N ASP A 109 16.30 6.22 -12.02
CA ASP A 109 17.37 5.64 -12.81
C ASP A 109 16.95 5.69 -14.29
N PRO A 110 17.81 6.18 -15.21
CA PRO A 110 17.53 6.20 -16.66
C PRO A 110 17.21 4.82 -17.26
N LYS A 111 17.58 3.75 -16.57
CA LYS A 111 17.30 2.37 -17.00
C LYS A 111 15.88 1.91 -16.66
N PHE A 112 15.15 2.66 -15.85
CA PHE A 112 13.77 2.29 -15.50
C PHE A 112 12.82 2.59 -16.66
N ASN A 113 11.94 1.66 -16.95
CA ASN A 113 10.88 1.84 -17.94
C ASN A 113 9.71 2.63 -17.32
N VAL A 114 9.79 3.95 -17.35
CA VAL A 114 8.86 4.85 -16.68
C VAL A 114 8.32 5.90 -17.63
N ASN A 115 7.02 6.17 -17.55
CA ASN A 115 6.40 7.37 -18.13
C ASN A 115 6.16 8.37 -17.00
N LEU A 116 6.72 9.56 -17.12
CA LEU A 116 6.55 10.63 -16.15
C LEU A 116 5.47 11.60 -16.62
N PHE A 117 4.53 11.90 -15.74
CA PHE A 117 3.50 12.91 -15.96
C PHE A 117 3.62 13.99 -14.90
N HIS A 118 3.66 15.23 -15.33
CA HIS A 118 3.64 16.39 -14.44
C HIS A 118 2.23 16.96 -14.38
N VAL A 119 1.68 17.05 -13.17
CA VAL A 119 0.32 17.60 -12.94
C VAL A 119 0.44 18.95 -12.27
N GLU A 120 -0.07 19.99 -12.91
CA GLU A 120 -0.12 21.35 -12.39
C GLU A 120 -1.58 21.76 -12.21
N GLN A 121 -1.91 22.33 -11.06
CA GLN A 121 -3.23 22.95 -10.85
C GLN A 121 -3.13 24.47 -11.11
N LYS A 122 -4.02 24.96 -11.95
CA LYS A 122 -4.19 26.42 -12.22
C LYS A 122 -5.65 26.78 -11.99
N GLY A 123 -5.94 27.36 -10.82
CA GLY A 123 -7.31 27.60 -10.37
C GLY A 123 -8.06 26.28 -10.20
N ASP A 124 -9.21 26.13 -10.86
CA ASP A 124 -10.05 24.93 -10.78
C ASP A 124 -9.71 23.88 -11.86
N ILE A 125 -8.66 24.11 -12.66
CA ILE A 125 -8.28 23.23 -13.78
C ILE A 125 -6.94 22.58 -13.49
N SER A 126 -6.90 21.25 -13.65
CA SER A 126 -5.65 20.47 -13.60
C SER A 126 -5.12 20.23 -15.02
N ASN A 127 -3.86 20.57 -15.25
CA ASN A 127 -3.15 20.35 -16.50
C ASN A 127 -2.13 19.20 -16.33
N VAL A 128 -2.14 18.28 -17.27
CA VAL A 128 -1.20 17.15 -17.31
C VAL A 128 -0.24 17.33 -18.46
N LYS A 129 1.06 17.27 -18.18
CA LYS A 129 2.15 17.31 -19.19
C LYS A 129 2.95 16.01 -19.09
N ARG A 130 3.37 15.47 -20.22
CA ARG A 130 4.26 14.32 -20.33
C ARG A 130 5.69 14.77 -20.47
#